data_90c94c98a11b4062a3e040801712755b
#
_entry.id   90c94c98a11b4062a3e040801712755b
#
_cell.length_a   1.000
_cell.length_b   1.000
_cell.length_c   1.000
_cell.angle_alpha   90.00
_cell.angle_beta   90.00
_cell.angle_gamma   90.00
#
_symmetry.space_group_name_H-M   'P 1'
#
loop_
_entity.id
_entity.type
_entity.pdbx_description
1 polymer ?
#
loop_
_entity_poly.entity_id
_entity_poly.type
_entity_poly.pdbx_seq_one_letter_code
_entity_poly.pdbx_strand_id
1 'polypeptide(L)'
;MSLELDAEEFERIVIDELDALPDEMVDGLENVVFVCEDRPEDGSLDLLGIYEGTALTERDRYGFGELPDRIVLFREPLLAICEDEDELRDEIHVTLVHEIAHYYGIDDEELHRLGWA
;
A
#
# COMPACT_ATOMS: atom_id res chain seq x y z
N MET A 1 10.58 9.40 20.12
CA MET A 1 9.38 10.18 19.75
C MET A 1 8.95 9.80 18.36
N SER A 2 7.67 9.53 18.21
CA SER A 2 7.15 9.23 16.88
C SER A 2 7.03 10.49 16.06
N LEU A 3 7.08 10.31 14.74
CA LEU A 3 6.94 11.39 13.78
C LEU A 3 5.50 11.89 13.75
N GLU A 4 5.32 13.18 13.60
CA GLU A 4 3.98 13.78 13.46
C GLU A 4 3.86 14.51 12.13
N LEU A 5 2.87 14.10 11.33
CA LEU A 5 2.54 14.75 10.08
C LEU A 5 1.03 14.76 9.94
N ASP A 6 0.48 15.83 9.37
CA ASP A 6 -0.96 15.84 9.11
C ASP A 6 -1.30 14.98 7.89
N ALA A 7 -2.59 14.81 7.65
CA ALA A 7 -3.07 13.93 6.58
C ALA A 7 -2.60 14.38 5.20
N GLU A 8 -2.54 15.68 4.97
CA GLU A 8 -2.15 16.23 3.68
C GLU A 8 -0.67 16.00 3.40
N GLU A 9 0.18 16.21 4.39
CA GLU A 9 1.61 15.97 4.26
C GLU A 9 1.91 14.50 4.06
N PHE A 10 1.21 13.64 4.82
CA PHE A 10 1.35 12.20 4.69
C PHE A 10 0.96 11.73 3.28
N GLU A 11 -0.16 12.21 2.78
CA GLU A 11 -0.63 11.84 1.45
C GLU A 11 0.37 12.24 0.37
N ARG A 12 1.00 13.41 0.52
CA ARG A 12 2.02 13.86 -0.43
C ARG A 12 3.21 12.90 -0.47
N ILE A 13 3.63 12.43 0.69
CA ILE A 13 4.74 11.47 0.77
C ILE A 13 4.33 10.14 0.12
N VAL A 14 3.10 9.68 0.35
CA VAL A 14 2.61 8.46 -0.30
C VAL A 14 2.64 8.60 -1.81
N ILE A 15 2.19 9.73 -2.33
CA ILE A 15 2.21 9.99 -3.76
C ILE A 15 3.64 9.96 -4.31
N ASP A 16 4.58 10.58 -3.60
CA ASP A 16 5.98 10.58 -4.02
C ASP A 16 6.54 9.16 -4.09
N GLU A 17 6.25 8.33 -3.09
CA GLU A 17 6.75 6.96 -3.08
C GLU A 17 6.07 6.10 -4.13
N LEU A 18 4.79 6.34 -4.38
CA LEU A 18 4.07 5.63 -5.42
C LEU A 18 4.65 5.96 -6.80
N ASP A 19 4.95 7.25 -7.04
CA ASP A 19 5.55 7.69 -8.30
C ASP A 19 6.96 7.13 -8.51
N ALA A 20 7.64 6.78 -7.43
CA ALA A 20 9.00 6.24 -7.48
C ALA A 20 9.04 4.74 -7.72
N LEU A 21 7.90 4.05 -7.70
CA LEU A 21 7.87 2.61 -7.92
C LEU A 21 8.22 2.27 -9.37
N PRO A 22 8.86 1.10 -9.60
CA PRO A 22 9.16 0.67 -10.96
C PRO A 22 7.90 0.56 -11.82
N ASP A 23 8.02 0.95 -13.08
CA ASP A 23 6.90 0.89 -14.02
C ASP A 23 6.30 -0.51 -14.11
N GLU A 24 7.15 -1.54 -14.10
CA GLU A 24 6.68 -2.93 -14.18
C GLU A 24 5.74 -3.31 -13.05
N MET A 25 5.89 -2.64 -11.92
CA MET A 25 5.07 -2.91 -10.74
C MET A 25 3.69 -2.24 -10.84
N VAL A 26 3.64 -1.05 -11.42
CA VAL A 26 2.41 -0.26 -11.45
C VAL A 26 1.65 -0.35 -12.77
N ASP A 27 2.32 -0.65 -13.87
CA ASP A 27 1.68 -0.68 -15.19
C ASP A 27 0.60 -1.75 -15.30
N GLY A 28 0.69 -2.81 -14.54
CA GLY A 28 -0.30 -3.88 -14.55
C GLY A 28 -1.50 -3.64 -13.64
N LEU A 29 -1.50 -2.54 -12.90
CA LEU A 29 -2.62 -2.24 -12.00
C LEU A 29 -3.79 -1.71 -12.82
N GLU A 30 -4.94 -2.36 -12.68
CA GLU A 30 -6.16 -1.95 -13.37
C GLU A 30 -7.25 -1.69 -12.35
N ASN A 31 -7.85 -0.52 -12.43
CA ASN A 31 -8.99 -0.16 -11.59
C ASN A 31 -8.65 -0.29 -10.09
N VAL A 32 -7.51 0.28 -9.70
CA VAL A 32 -7.06 0.29 -8.31
C VAL A 32 -6.95 1.73 -7.85
N VAL A 33 -7.50 2.03 -6.68
CA VAL A 33 -7.35 3.35 -6.07
C VAL A 33 -6.48 3.24 -4.82
N PHE A 34 -5.69 4.26 -4.58
CA PHE A 34 -4.84 4.36 -3.39
C PHE A 34 -5.45 5.38 -2.45
N VAL A 35 -5.67 4.98 -1.22
CA VAL A 35 -6.39 5.80 -0.23
C VAL A 35 -5.54 5.90 1.03
N CYS A 36 -5.52 7.06 1.64
CA CYS A 36 -4.88 7.26 2.95
C CYS A 36 -5.98 7.49 3.97
N GLU A 37 -5.93 6.72 5.06
CA GLU A 37 -6.86 6.88 6.17
C GLU A 37 -6.05 7.03 7.45
N ASP A 38 -6.68 7.56 8.49
CA ASP A 38 -5.97 7.80 9.74
C ASP A 38 -5.70 6.51 10.49
N ARG A 39 -6.70 5.64 10.61
CA ARG A 39 -6.61 4.38 11.36
C ARG A 39 -7.50 3.32 10.74
N PRO A 40 -7.20 2.03 11.00
CA PRO A 40 -8.16 0.97 10.72
C PRO A 40 -9.44 1.16 11.54
N GLU A 41 -10.54 0.57 11.07
CA GLU A 41 -11.84 0.70 11.73
C GLU A 41 -11.80 0.30 13.21
N ASP A 42 -11.01 -0.71 13.55
CA ASP A 42 -10.92 -1.18 14.93
C ASP A 42 -9.98 -0.34 15.80
N GLY A 43 -9.38 0.71 15.23
CA GLY A 43 -8.47 1.59 15.95
C GLY A 43 -7.10 1.02 16.21
N SER A 44 -6.79 -0.15 15.65
CA SER A 44 -5.51 -0.81 15.84
C SER A 44 -4.36 0.01 15.27
N LEU A 45 -3.20 -0.04 15.91
CA LEU A 45 -1.97 0.54 15.38
C LEU A 45 -1.05 -0.52 14.78
N ASP A 46 -1.51 -1.76 14.71
CA ASP A 46 -0.70 -2.88 14.20
C ASP A 46 -0.78 -3.05 12.69
N LEU A 47 -1.78 -2.49 12.06
CA LEU A 47 -2.01 -2.63 10.63
C LEU A 47 -1.55 -1.38 9.90
N LEU A 48 -0.54 -1.51 9.04
CA LEU A 48 0.04 -0.38 8.32
C LEU A 48 -0.68 -0.07 7.00
N GLY A 49 -1.24 -1.09 6.37
CA GLY A 49 -1.98 -0.95 5.13
C GLY A 49 -2.81 -2.19 4.87
N ILE A 50 -3.70 -2.10 3.88
CA ILE A 50 -4.56 -3.22 3.53
C ILE A 50 -4.93 -3.13 2.05
N TYR A 51 -5.05 -4.28 1.41
CA TYR A 51 -5.60 -4.41 0.08
C TYR A 51 -7.04 -4.89 0.20
N GLU A 52 -7.96 -4.15 -0.39
CA GLU A 52 -9.39 -4.50 -0.40
C GLU A 52 -9.82 -4.75 -1.82
N GLY A 53 -10.19 -5.98 -2.11
CA GLY A 53 -10.61 -6.39 -3.44
C GLY A 53 -10.36 -7.86 -3.64
N THR A 54 -10.38 -8.29 -4.89
CA THR A 54 -10.08 -9.67 -5.24
C THR A 54 -8.77 -9.71 -6.01
N ALA A 55 -7.77 -10.42 -5.47
CA ALA A 55 -6.47 -10.52 -6.12
C ALA A 55 -6.62 -10.99 -7.56
N LEU A 56 -5.72 -10.51 -8.42
CA LEU A 56 -5.78 -10.79 -9.85
C LEU A 56 -5.82 -12.29 -10.16
N THR A 57 -5.06 -13.09 -9.42
CA THR A 57 -5.01 -14.55 -9.61
C THR A 57 -6.28 -15.25 -9.17
N GLU A 58 -7.14 -14.58 -8.39
CA GLU A 58 -8.36 -15.17 -7.86
C GLU A 58 -9.61 -14.65 -8.54
N ARG A 59 -9.47 -13.72 -9.50
CA ARG A 59 -10.61 -13.18 -10.23
C ARG A 59 -11.15 -14.24 -11.16
N ASP A 60 -12.45 -14.43 -11.10
CA ASP A 60 -13.07 -15.31 -12.07
C ASP A 60 -13.35 -14.54 -13.35
N ARG A 61 -13.84 -15.25 -14.34
CA ARG A 61 -14.08 -14.66 -15.65
C ARG A 61 -15.26 -13.69 -15.72
N TYR A 62 -16.01 -13.58 -14.66
CA TYR A 62 -17.11 -12.62 -14.64
C TYR A 62 -16.62 -11.20 -14.46
N GLY A 63 -15.36 -11.07 -14.08
CA GLY A 63 -14.64 -9.82 -14.19
C GLY A 63 -15.33 -8.60 -13.66
N PHE A 64 -15.80 -8.63 -12.49
CA PHE A 64 -16.56 -7.53 -11.90
C PHE A 64 -15.70 -6.29 -11.73
N GLY A 65 -15.43 -5.59 -12.82
CA GLY A 65 -14.60 -4.41 -12.79
C GLY A 65 -15.31 -3.14 -12.40
N GLU A 66 -16.55 -3.22 -11.99
CA GLU A 66 -17.34 -2.03 -11.70
C GLU A 66 -16.83 -1.28 -10.47
N LEU A 67 -16.39 -2.02 -9.46
CA LEU A 67 -15.88 -1.40 -8.24
C LEU A 67 -14.35 -1.51 -8.22
N PRO A 68 -13.65 -0.39 -7.99
CA PRO A 68 -12.20 -0.46 -7.93
C PRO A 68 -11.72 -1.22 -6.70
N ASP A 69 -10.61 -1.88 -6.85
CA ASP A 69 -9.87 -2.40 -5.70
C ASP A 69 -9.25 -1.22 -4.98
N ARG A 70 -9.04 -1.36 -3.69
CA ARG A 70 -8.48 -0.29 -2.88
C ARG A 70 -7.22 -0.76 -2.18
N ILE A 71 -6.20 0.07 -2.21
CA ILE A 71 -5.02 -0.11 -1.37
C ILE A 71 -5.04 1.05 -0.40
N VAL A 72 -5.16 0.75 0.89
CA VAL A 72 -5.29 1.76 1.94
C VAL A 72 -4.02 1.77 2.77
N LEU A 73 -3.49 2.96 3.02
CA LEU A 73 -2.38 3.14 3.94
C LEU A 73 -2.88 3.91 5.16
N PHE A 74 -2.47 3.45 6.35
CA PHE A 74 -2.95 4.04 7.59
C PHE A 74 -1.89 4.97 8.18
N ARG A 75 -2.23 6.25 8.23
CA ARG A 75 -1.30 7.29 8.64
C ARG A 75 -0.78 7.10 10.05
N GLU A 76 -1.67 6.93 11.03
CA GLU A 76 -1.24 6.88 12.42
C GLU A 76 -0.40 5.64 12.75
N PRO A 77 -0.77 4.44 12.30
CA PRO A 77 0.10 3.28 12.50
C PRO A 77 1.49 3.44 11.87
N LEU A 78 1.55 3.99 10.66
CA LEU A 78 2.84 4.20 9.99
C LEU A 78 3.69 5.22 10.72
N LEU A 79 3.08 6.34 11.15
CA LEU A 79 3.81 7.35 11.90
C LEU A 79 4.30 6.82 13.25
N ALA A 80 3.52 5.93 13.88
CA ALA A 80 3.85 5.41 15.20
C ALA A 80 5.15 4.60 15.22
N ILE A 81 5.53 3.99 14.10
CA ILE A 81 6.72 3.16 14.04
C ILE A 81 7.93 3.90 13.45
N CYS A 82 7.77 5.14 13.06
CA CYS A 82 8.83 5.92 12.43
C CYS A 82 9.27 7.07 13.30
N GLU A 83 10.57 7.35 13.29
CA GLU A 83 11.12 8.49 14.03
C GLU A 83 11.38 9.69 13.15
N ASP A 84 11.58 9.47 11.85
CA ASP A 84 11.85 10.56 10.91
C ASP A 84 11.23 10.26 9.55
N GLU A 85 11.31 11.23 8.66
CA GLU A 85 10.70 11.14 7.35
C GLU A 85 11.34 10.07 6.46
N ASP A 86 12.64 9.86 6.59
CA ASP A 86 13.33 8.83 5.80
C ASP A 86 12.83 7.44 6.15
N GLU A 87 12.65 7.17 7.45
CA GLU A 87 12.06 5.90 7.89
C GLU A 87 10.64 5.75 7.38
N LEU A 88 9.87 6.84 7.43
CA LEU A 88 8.49 6.83 6.95
C LEU A 88 8.43 6.49 5.47
N ARG A 89 9.30 7.08 4.67
CA ARG A 89 9.33 6.81 3.23
C ARG A 89 9.66 5.35 2.95
N ASP A 90 10.60 4.78 3.70
CA ASP A 90 10.94 3.37 3.56
C ASP A 90 9.78 2.46 3.93
N GLU A 91 9.09 2.78 5.03
CA GLU A 91 7.96 1.97 5.47
C GLU A 91 6.76 2.08 4.52
N ILE A 92 6.53 3.28 3.97
CA ILE A 92 5.50 3.46 2.96
C ILE A 92 5.83 2.65 1.72
N HIS A 93 7.09 2.68 1.29
CA HIS A 93 7.54 1.89 0.13
C HIS A 93 7.26 0.41 0.34
N VAL A 94 7.70 -0.13 1.47
CA VAL A 94 7.51 -1.54 1.80
C VAL A 94 6.01 -1.89 1.84
N THR A 95 5.21 -1.03 2.46
CA THR A 95 3.77 -1.26 2.57
C THR A 95 3.11 -1.24 1.19
N LEU A 96 3.47 -0.28 0.34
CA LEU A 96 2.94 -0.21 -1.03
C LEU A 96 3.27 -1.49 -1.80
N VAL A 97 4.52 -1.93 -1.75
CA VAL A 97 4.96 -3.13 -2.45
C VAL A 97 4.17 -4.35 -1.98
N HIS A 98 3.99 -4.49 -0.67
CA HIS A 98 3.24 -5.62 -0.11
C HIS A 98 1.79 -5.64 -0.55
N GLU A 99 1.13 -4.47 -0.54
CA GLU A 99 -0.29 -4.45 -0.93
C GLU A 99 -0.47 -4.59 -2.43
N ILE A 100 0.46 -4.06 -3.22
CA ILE A 100 0.45 -4.27 -4.67
C ILE A 100 0.66 -5.77 -4.97
N ALA A 101 1.54 -6.42 -4.21
CA ALA A 101 1.75 -7.86 -4.35
C ALA A 101 0.47 -8.65 -4.09
N HIS A 102 -0.33 -8.22 -3.11
CA HIS A 102 -1.64 -8.84 -2.86
C HIS A 102 -2.55 -8.72 -4.08
N TYR A 103 -2.54 -7.57 -4.73
CA TYR A 103 -3.31 -7.39 -5.96
C TYR A 103 -2.92 -8.42 -7.03
N TYR A 104 -1.62 -8.64 -7.21
CA TYR A 104 -1.14 -9.61 -8.21
C TYR A 104 -1.27 -11.06 -7.75
N GLY A 105 -1.60 -11.29 -6.48
CA GLY A 105 -1.64 -12.64 -5.91
C GLY A 105 -0.26 -13.22 -5.69
N ILE A 106 0.72 -12.38 -5.41
CA ILE A 106 2.12 -12.77 -5.22
C ILE A 106 2.40 -12.92 -3.72
N ASP A 107 2.97 -14.07 -3.33
CA ASP A 107 3.37 -14.28 -1.94
C ASP A 107 4.78 -13.76 -1.68
N ASP A 108 5.21 -13.81 -0.44
CA ASP A 108 6.52 -13.28 -0.03
C ASP A 108 7.68 -13.95 -0.76
N GLU A 109 7.59 -15.25 -0.97
CA GLU A 109 8.64 -16.00 -1.66
C GLU A 109 8.79 -15.50 -3.10
N GLU A 110 7.69 -15.31 -3.78
CA GLU A 110 7.68 -14.78 -5.13
C GLU A 110 8.20 -13.34 -5.18
N LEU A 111 7.86 -12.54 -4.18
CA LEU A 111 8.36 -11.16 -4.08
C LEU A 111 9.89 -11.13 -4.05
N HIS A 112 10.48 -12.01 -3.23
CA HIS A 112 11.94 -12.11 -3.14
C HIS A 112 12.54 -12.55 -4.46
N ARG A 113 11.91 -13.52 -5.11
CA ARG A 113 12.41 -14.02 -6.38
C ARG A 113 12.36 -12.97 -7.47
N LEU A 114 11.35 -12.10 -7.46
CA LEU A 114 11.21 -11.02 -8.43
C LEU A 114 12.12 -9.83 -8.12
N GLY A 115 12.70 -9.80 -6.93
CA GLY A 115 13.55 -8.70 -6.52
C GLY A 115 12.76 -7.47 -6.07
N TRP A 116 11.48 -7.66 -5.71
CA TRP A 116 10.62 -6.56 -5.27
C TRP A 116 10.67 -6.34 -3.75
N ALA A 117 11.12 -7.33 -3.00
CA ALA A 117 11.16 -7.22 -1.55
C ALA A 117 12.51 -6.72 -1.06
#